data_ad9d1080a2d98131fa3400bf14e98081
#
_entry.id   ad9d1080a2d98131fa3400bf14e98081
#
_cell.length_a   1.000
_cell.length_b   1.000
_cell.length_c   1.000
_cell.angle_alpha   90.00
_cell.angle_beta   90.00
_cell.angle_gamma   90.00
#
_symmetry.space_group_name_H-M   'P 1'
#
loop_
_entity.id
_entity.type
_entity.pdbx_description
1 polymer ?
#
loop_
_entity_poly.entity_id
_entity_poly.type
_entity_poly.pdbx_seq_one_letter_code
_entity_poly.pdbx_strand_id
1 'polypeptide(L)'
;MYSDRDEIILALFKQIEDSILLLLQWNQEVRDANDYLLSPEGMKNLAASCMLIEAIGESVKKIDRRTDGKLLPLRPEIPWKLVMGMRDHIAHGYFDIDADMVFLTI
;
A
#
# COMPACT_ATOMS: atom_id res chain seq x y z
N MET A 1 3.15 -2.46 -30.10
CA MET A 1 2.35 -3.56 -29.52
C MET A 1 2.92 -3.98 -28.19
N TYR A 2 2.08 -4.14 -27.17
CA TYR A 2 2.52 -4.57 -25.86
C TYR A 2 2.61 -6.08 -25.78
N SER A 3 3.64 -6.59 -25.09
CA SER A 3 3.73 -8.00 -24.75
C SER A 3 2.76 -8.34 -23.63
N ASP A 4 2.48 -9.63 -23.40
CA ASP A 4 1.65 -10.05 -22.27
C ASP A 4 2.24 -9.59 -20.94
N ARG A 5 3.58 -9.58 -20.83
CA ARG A 5 4.28 -9.07 -19.65
C ARG A 5 3.99 -7.60 -19.40
N ASP A 6 4.02 -6.78 -20.46
CA ASP A 6 3.74 -5.34 -20.35
C ASP A 6 2.30 -5.10 -19.94
N GLU A 7 1.35 -5.88 -20.46
CA GLU A 7 -0.05 -5.77 -20.07
C GLU A 7 -0.26 -6.10 -18.59
N ILE A 8 0.41 -7.14 -18.08
CA ILE A 8 0.34 -7.51 -16.68
C ILE A 8 0.91 -6.40 -15.81
N ILE A 9 2.05 -5.81 -16.20
CA ILE A 9 2.67 -4.72 -15.45
C ILE A 9 1.76 -3.50 -15.41
N LEU A 10 1.14 -3.14 -16.54
CA LEU A 10 0.18 -2.03 -16.59
C LEU A 10 -1.02 -2.29 -15.68
N ALA A 11 -1.53 -3.52 -15.67
CA ALA A 11 -2.63 -3.89 -14.79
C ALA A 11 -2.25 -3.78 -13.31
N LEU A 12 -1.03 -4.16 -12.95
CA LEU A 12 -0.54 -4.03 -11.58
C LEU A 12 -0.43 -2.57 -11.16
N PHE A 13 0.07 -1.69 -12.04
CA PHE A 13 0.11 -0.26 -11.77
C PHE A 13 -1.29 0.32 -11.61
N LYS A 14 -2.25 -0.13 -12.42
CA LYS A 14 -3.64 0.31 -12.29
C LYS A 14 -4.23 -0.10 -10.94
N GLN A 15 -3.95 -1.31 -10.48
CA GLN A 15 -4.39 -1.77 -9.17
C GLN A 15 -3.79 -0.93 -8.04
N ILE A 16 -2.50 -0.57 -8.16
CA ILE A 16 -1.83 0.29 -7.19
C ILE A 16 -2.50 1.67 -7.16
N GLU A 17 -2.74 2.26 -8.33
CA GLU A 17 -3.40 3.56 -8.42
C GLU A 17 -4.78 3.54 -7.77
N ASP A 18 -5.61 2.53 -8.11
CA ASP A 18 -6.94 2.39 -7.56
C ASP A 18 -6.90 2.23 -6.04
N SER A 19 -5.94 1.46 -5.53
CA SER A 19 -5.76 1.25 -4.09
C SER A 19 -5.36 2.54 -3.38
N ILE A 20 -4.46 3.33 -3.96
CA ILE A 20 -4.06 4.62 -3.41
C ILE A 20 -5.25 5.58 -3.35
N LEU A 21 -6.04 5.63 -4.41
CA LEU A 21 -7.23 6.49 -4.46
C LEU A 21 -8.25 6.10 -3.39
N LEU A 22 -8.46 4.80 -3.16
CA LEU A 22 -9.32 4.32 -2.09
C LEU A 22 -8.78 4.68 -0.72
N LEU A 23 -7.47 4.52 -0.50
CA LEU A 23 -6.84 4.89 0.76
C LEU A 23 -7.06 6.37 1.06
N LEU A 24 -6.85 7.23 0.09
CA LEU A 24 -7.04 8.66 0.25
C LEU A 24 -8.50 8.98 0.56
N GLN A 25 -9.43 8.34 -0.14
CA GLN A 25 -10.87 8.54 0.07
C GLN A 25 -11.31 8.08 1.46
N TRP A 26 -10.88 6.88 1.87
CA TRP A 26 -11.29 6.32 3.17
C TRP A 26 -10.71 7.08 4.35
N ASN A 27 -9.59 7.76 4.15
CA ASN A 27 -8.87 8.41 5.25
C ASN A 27 -8.96 9.94 5.22
N GLN A 28 -9.78 10.52 4.35
CA GLN A 28 -9.88 11.98 4.23
C GLN A 28 -10.39 12.66 5.49
N GLU A 29 -11.16 11.96 6.33
CA GLU A 29 -11.68 12.48 7.60
C GLU A 29 -10.81 12.10 8.80
N VAL A 30 -9.75 11.31 8.58
CA VAL A 30 -8.85 10.88 9.66
C VAL A 30 -7.84 11.99 9.91
N ARG A 31 -7.79 12.48 11.15
CA ARG A 31 -6.93 13.59 11.55
C ARG A 31 -5.71 13.14 12.33
N ASP A 32 -5.85 12.05 13.08
CA ASP A 32 -4.75 11.43 13.81
C ASP A 32 -5.05 9.94 14.04
N ALA A 33 -4.09 9.23 14.63
CA ALA A 33 -4.21 7.79 14.84
C ALA A 33 -5.37 7.43 15.77
N ASN A 34 -5.77 8.33 16.68
CA ASN A 34 -6.88 8.06 17.59
C ASN A 34 -8.21 7.91 16.85
N ASP A 35 -8.38 8.56 15.71
CA ASP A 35 -9.59 8.42 14.91
C ASP A 35 -9.83 6.99 14.46
N TYR A 36 -8.76 6.18 14.36
CA TYR A 36 -8.89 4.75 14.07
C TYR A 36 -9.35 3.95 15.28
N LEU A 37 -9.00 4.39 16.49
CA LEU A 37 -9.13 3.57 17.70
C LEU A 37 -10.37 3.89 18.52
N LEU A 38 -11.01 5.04 18.31
CA LEU A 38 -12.10 5.53 19.15
C LEU A 38 -13.49 5.10 18.70
N SER A 39 -13.63 4.43 17.57
CA SER A 39 -14.93 3.98 17.07
C SER A 39 -14.82 2.67 16.31
N PRO A 40 -15.93 1.89 16.23
CA PRO A 40 -15.94 0.70 15.39
C PRO A 40 -15.65 1.00 13.91
N GLU A 41 -16.17 2.11 13.39
CA GLU A 41 -15.92 2.54 12.01
C GLU A 41 -14.46 2.88 11.80
N GLY A 42 -13.83 3.54 12.77
CA GLY A 42 -12.40 3.86 12.71
C GLY A 42 -11.53 2.61 12.71
N MET A 43 -11.85 1.65 13.58
CA MET A 43 -11.13 0.39 13.65
C MET A 43 -11.30 -0.42 12.36
N LYS A 44 -12.47 -0.41 11.77
CA LYS A 44 -12.75 -1.05 10.48
C LYS A 44 -11.94 -0.38 9.37
N ASN A 45 -11.88 0.94 9.35
CA ASN A 45 -11.08 1.70 8.39
C ASN A 45 -9.59 1.38 8.55
N LEU A 46 -9.10 1.27 9.78
CA LEU A 46 -7.71 0.90 10.03
C LEU A 46 -7.38 -0.45 9.41
N ALA A 47 -8.21 -1.45 9.64
CA ALA A 47 -8.01 -2.79 9.10
C ALA A 47 -8.05 -2.80 7.58
N ALA A 48 -9.02 -2.10 6.98
CA ALA A 48 -9.17 -2.03 5.53
C ALA A 48 -7.99 -1.29 4.89
N SER A 49 -7.55 -0.19 5.48
CA SER A 49 -6.40 0.57 5.00
C SER A 49 -5.11 -0.25 5.08
N CYS A 50 -4.93 -0.99 6.15
CA CYS A 50 -3.78 -1.87 6.32
C CYS A 50 -3.75 -2.95 5.22
N MET A 51 -4.91 -3.54 4.89
CA MET A 51 -5.01 -4.52 3.82
C MET A 51 -4.60 -3.92 2.47
N LEU A 52 -5.04 -2.69 2.16
CA LEU A 52 -4.67 -2.04 0.90
C LEU A 52 -3.18 -1.71 0.85
N ILE A 53 -2.60 -1.25 1.94
CA ILE A 53 -1.16 -0.98 2.02
C ILE A 53 -0.36 -2.27 1.75
N GLU A 54 -0.79 -3.38 2.34
CA GLU A 54 -0.18 -4.68 2.08
C GLU A 54 -0.31 -5.07 0.60
N ALA A 55 -1.48 -4.88 0.01
CA ALA A 55 -1.73 -5.20 -1.40
C ALA A 55 -0.86 -4.36 -2.33
N ILE A 56 -0.67 -3.07 -2.03
CA ILE A 56 0.22 -2.19 -2.78
C ILE A 56 1.66 -2.73 -2.74
N GLY A 57 2.15 -3.06 -1.56
CA GLY A 57 3.50 -3.61 -1.39
C GLY A 57 3.70 -4.90 -2.17
N GLU A 58 2.71 -5.81 -2.15
CA GLU A 58 2.78 -7.05 -2.90
C GLU A 58 2.75 -6.81 -4.41
N SER A 59 1.96 -5.85 -4.88
CA SER A 59 1.91 -5.50 -6.30
C SER A 59 3.25 -4.92 -6.77
N VAL A 60 3.89 -4.09 -5.96
CA VAL A 60 5.21 -3.54 -6.27
C VAL A 60 6.25 -4.65 -6.35
N LYS A 61 6.21 -5.63 -5.43
CA LYS A 61 7.10 -6.80 -5.48
C LYS A 61 6.92 -7.58 -6.77
N LYS A 62 5.68 -7.77 -7.21
CA LYS A 62 5.39 -8.49 -8.47
C LYS A 62 5.97 -7.75 -9.67
N ILE A 63 5.83 -6.43 -9.72
CA ILE A 63 6.39 -5.61 -10.78
C ILE A 63 7.92 -5.75 -10.80
N ASP A 64 8.55 -5.68 -9.64
CA ASP A 64 10.00 -5.82 -9.52
C ASP A 64 10.48 -7.16 -10.06
N ARG A 65 9.83 -8.25 -9.66
CA ARG A 65 10.17 -9.60 -10.13
C ARG A 65 9.97 -9.77 -11.63
N ARG A 66 8.87 -9.26 -12.18
CA ARG A 66 8.54 -9.40 -13.60
C ARG A 66 9.42 -8.56 -14.50
N THR A 67 10.09 -7.56 -13.95
CA THR A 67 11.02 -6.70 -14.68
C THR A 67 12.48 -6.99 -14.35
N ASP A 68 12.74 -8.08 -13.64
CA ASP A 68 14.11 -8.49 -13.23
C ASP A 68 14.83 -7.37 -12.47
N GLY A 69 14.09 -6.61 -11.67
CA GLY A 69 14.64 -5.52 -10.88
C GLY A 69 15.04 -4.30 -11.70
N LYS A 70 14.61 -4.20 -12.96
CA LYS A 70 15.07 -3.15 -13.87
C LYS A 70 14.16 -1.92 -13.95
N LEU A 71 12.86 -2.08 -13.63
CA LEU A 71 11.91 -0.98 -13.82
C LEU A 71 11.95 0.01 -12.66
N LEU A 72 11.88 -0.46 -11.42
CA LEU A 72 11.79 0.41 -10.24
C LEU A 72 12.98 1.37 -10.10
N PRO A 73 14.24 0.95 -10.40
CA PRO A 73 15.38 1.87 -10.31
C PRO A 73 15.31 3.07 -11.25
N LEU A 74 14.42 3.05 -12.24
CA LEU A 74 14.20 4.20 -13.12
C LEU A 74 13.57 5.39 -12.39
N ARG A 75 13.00 5.15 -11.21
CA ARG A 75 12.45 6.18 -10.33
C ARG A 75 13.11 6.07 -8.95
N PRO A 76 14.41 6.39 -8.83
CA PRO A 76 15.14 6.18 -7.58
C PRO A 76 14.68 7.08 -6.43
N GLU A 77 13.93 8.15 -6.72
CA GLU A 77 13.39 9.05 -5.71
C GLU A 77 12.28 8.38 -4.86
N ILE A 78 11.72 7.27 -5.33
CA ILE A 78 10.71 6.52 -4.59
C ILE A 78 11.41 5.44 -3.75
N PRO A 79 11.13 5.36 -2.44
CA PRO A 79 11.78 4.36 -1.58
C PRO A 79 11.14 2.99 -1.75
N TRP A 80 11.41 2.31 -2.85
CA TRP A 80 10.76 1.06 -3.25
C TRP A 80 10.90 -0.06 -2.22
N LYS A 81 12.07 -0.19 -1.57
CA LYS A 81 12.25 -1.21 -0.53
C LYS A 81 11.31 -0.99 0.64
N LEU A 82 11.13 0.27 1.03
CA LEU A 82 10.21 0.62 2.10
C LEU A 82 8.77 0.32 1.70
N VAL A 83 8.39 0.65 0.45
CA VAL A 83 7.05 0.35 -0.09
C VAL A 83 6.79 -1.15 -0.05
N MET A 84 7.74 -1.96 -0.53
CA MET A 84 7.59 -3.42 -0.54
C MET A 84 7.49 -4.02 0.86
N GLY A 85 8.11 -3.41 1.85
CA GLY A 85 8.12 -3.88 3.23
C GLY A 85 7.16 -3.14 4.16
N MET A 86 6.24 -2.32 3.63
CA MET A 86 5.34 -1.50 4.46
C MET A 86 4.55 -2.32 5.48
N ARG A 87 4.10 -3.51 5.11
CA ARG A 87 3.33 -4.36 6.03
C ARG A 87 4.08 -4.61 7.33
N ASP A 88 5.38 -4.91 7.25
CA ASP A 88 6.17 -5.23 8.43
C ASP A 88 6.36 -4.02 9.35
N HIS A 89 6.25 -2.80 8.80
CA HIS A 89 6.35 -1.58 9.57
C HIS A 89 5.05 -1.21 10.28
N ILE A 90 3.90 -1.64 9.75
CA ILE A 90 2.59 -1.22 10.28
C ILE A 90 1.87 -2.31 11.07
N ALA A 91 2.29 -3.57 10.94
CA ALA A 91 1.60 -4.67 11.60
C ALA A 91 2.55 -5.83 11.87
N HIS A 92 2.37 -6.48 13.04
CA HIS A 92 3.06 -7.70 13.40
C HIS A 92 2.10 -8.91 13.39
N GLY A 93 1.01 -8.78 12.60
CA GLY A 93 -0.06 -9.75 12.51
C GLY A 93 -1.41 -9.06 12.51
N TYR A 94 -2.50 -9.83 12.43
CA TYR A 94 -3.85 -9.25 12.33
C TYR A 94 -4.28 -8.47 13.58
N PHE A 95 -3.76 -8.82 14.75
CA PHE A 95 -4.18 -8.21 16.00
C PHE A 95 -3.20 -7.16 16.52
N ASP A 96 -2.14 -6.89 15.79
CA ASP A 96 -1.07 -5.98 16.25
C ASP A 96 -0.74 -4.98 15.15
N ILE A 97 -1.73 -4.13 14.83
CA ILE A 97 -1.59 -3.09 13.82
C ILE A 97 -1.20 -1.79 14.53
N ASP A 98 -0.11 -1.17 14.05
CA ASP A 98 0.35 0.12 14.56
C ASP A 98 -0.41 1.25 13.86
N ALA A 99 -1.42 1.80 14.57
CA ALA A 99 -2.29 2.84 14.03
C ALA A 99 -1.52 4.13 13.70
N ASP A 100 -0.51 4.48 14.50
CA ASP A 100 0.31 5.65 14.25
C ASP A 100 1.09 5.50 12.94
N MET A 101 1.68 4.31 12.71
CA MET A 101 2.43 4.04 11.49
C MET A 101 1.52 4.01 10.26
N VAL A 102 0.30 3.49 10.38
CA VAL A 102 -0.67 3.52 9.29
C VAL A 102 -1.01 4.97 8.94
N PHE A 103 -1.31 5.78 9.95
CA PHE A 103 -1.62 7.20 9.74
C PHE A 103 -0.47 7.94 9.05
N LEU A 104 0.76 7.70 9.49
CA LEU A 104 1.95 8.35 8.90
C LEU A 104 2.25 7.86 7.49
N THR A 105 1.86 6.63 7.15
CA THR A 105 2.10 6.04 5.82
C THR A 105 1.17 6.63 4.76
N ILE A 106 -0.06 6.93 5.12
CA ILE A 106 -1.05 7.47 4.19
C ILE A 106 -0.84 8.97 3.98
#